data_00a8178a1e7b401deba881dd3a29ac1a
#
_entry.id   00a8178a1e7b401deba881dd3a29ac1a
#
_cell.length_a   1.000
_cell.length_b   1.000
_cell.length_c   1.000
_cell.angle_alpha   90.00
_cell.angle_beta   90.00
_cell.angle_gamma   90.00
#
_symmetry.space_group_name_H-M   'P 1'
#
loop_
_entity.id
_entity.type
_entity.pdbx_description
1 polymer ?
#
loop_
_entity_poly.entity_id
_entity_poly.type
_entity_poly.pdbx_seq_one_letter_code
_entity_poly.pdbx_strand_id
1 'polypeptide(L)'
;MIEVKDILRRYTTGDIDLIALNAVSLKIEKGEFIAIMGPSGSGKTTFMNLIGCLDRMDGGTYFLNGQDVSNLEDNQLAHIRNKEIGFVFQAFNLLPRITVLKNVELPMVYGGVPPKERKERALSALEKVGLTDRVNHRPNEISGGQKQRVAIARAIVNNPAVIMADEPTGNLDTKSSIEIMKIFQKLNNEGATVVMVTHEDTIAQSAKRVVKFLDGEIIGDYVIKERKIF
;
A
#
# COMPACT_ATOMS: atom_id res chain seq x y z
N MET A 1 10.90 -8.26 7.66
CA MET A 1 10.01 -8.38 6.48
C MET A 1 10.42 -7.42 5.37
N ILE A 2 10.41 -6.13 5.60
CA ILE A 2 11.05 -5.10 4.78
C ILE A 2 12.28 -4.58 5.52
N GLU A 3 13.42 -4.52 4.87
CA GLU A 3 14.64 -3.94 5.41
C GLU A 3 15.29 -3.06 4.34
N VAL A 4 15.37 -1.77 4.61
CA VAL A 4 16.05 -0.79 3.76
C VAL A 4 17.21 -0.18 4.53
N LYS A 5 18.35 0.00 3.86
CA LYS A 5 19.56 0.61 4.44
C LYS A 5 20.12 1.66 3.51
N ASP A 6 20.28 2.85 4.05
CA ASP A 6 20.91 4.02 3.41
C ASP A 6 20.35 4.33 2.01
N ILE A 7 19.01 4.18 1.86
CA ILE A 7 18.33 4.44 0.59
C ILE A 7 18.50 5.90 0.19
N LEU A 8 19.05 6.08 -1.00
CA LEU A 8 19.17 7.37 -1.68
C LEU A 8 18.25 7.40 -2.90
N ARG A 9 17.53 8.50 -3.07
CA ARG A 9 16.79 8.78 -4.29
C ARG A 9 16.95 10.25 -4.69
N ARG A 10 17.37 10.46 -5.92
CA ARG A 10 17.60 11.77 -6.52
C ARG A 10 16.81 11.91 -7.82
N TYR A 11 16.21 13.05 -8.01
CA TYR A 11 15.55 13.41 -9.27
C TYR A 11 16.28 14.58 -9.90
N THR A 12 16.78 14.40 -11.12
CA THR A 12 17.44 15.44 -11.89
C THR A 12 16.52 15.88 -13.02
N THR A 13 16.15 17.16 -13.04
CA THR A 13 15.33 17.74 -14.10
C THR A 13 15.99 19.04 -14.59
N GLY A 14 16.63 18.98 -15.75
CA GLY A 14 17.47 20.06 -16.25
C GLY A 14 18.63 20.34 -15.28
N ASP A 15 18.75 21.60 -14.82
CA ASP A 15 19.80 22.04 -13.87
C ASP A 15 19.37 21.86 -12.38
N ILE A 16 18.18 21.33 -12.12
CA ILE A 16 17.69 21.11 -10.76
C ILE A 16 17.96 19.69 -10.32
N ASP A 17 18.69 19.53 -9.22
CA ASP A 17 18.99 18.25 -8.59
C ASP A 17 18.30 18.22 -7.22
N LEU A 18 17.28 17.35 -7.08
CA LEU A 18 16.48 17.21 -5.87
C LEU A 18 16.77 15.85 -5.22
N ILE A 19 17.31 15.86 -4.01
CA ILE A 19 17.43 14.66 -3.19
C ILE A 19 16.08 14.45 -2.50
N ALA A 20 15.32 13.46 -2.97
CA ALA A 20 14.01 13.12 -2.43
C ALA A 20 14.08 12.19 -1.22
N LEU A 21 15.13 11.34 -1.15
CA LEU A 21 15.46 10.53 0.02
C LEU A 21 16.98 10.57 0.24
N ASN A 22 17.38 10.81 1.49
CA ASN A 22 18.75 10.96 1.90
C ASN A 22 19.12 9.93 2.98
N ALA A 23 19.82 8.86 2.58
CA ALA A 23 20.31 7.79 3.46
C ALA A 23 19.23 7.21 4.41
N VAL A 24 18.02 6.95 3.90
CA VAL A 24 16.90 6.44 4.69
C VAL A 24 17.11 4.96 5.04
N SER A 25 17.12 4.64 6.33
CA SER A 25 17.19 3.26 6.83
C SER A 25 15.97 2.97 7.70
N LEU A 26 15.25 1.86 7.40
CA LEU A 26 14.06 1.45 8.12
C LEU A 26 13.90 -0.07 8.05
N LYS A 27 13.50 -0.67 9.17
CA LYS A 27 13.11 -2.08 9.23
C LYS A 27 11.65 -2.20 9.63
N ILE A 28 10.88 -2.99 8.88
CA ILE A 28 9.46 -3.28 9.15
C ILE A 28 9.32 -4.79 9.32
N GLU A 29 8.82 -5.22 10.45
CA GLU A 29 8.63 -6.63 10.77
C GLU A 29 7.30 -7.16 10.21
N LYS A 30 7.19 -8.48 10.10
CA LYS A 30 5.95 -9.14 9.67
C LYS A 30 4.83 -8.90 10.70
N GLY A 31 3.64 -8.52 10.21
CA GLY A 31 2.48 -8.25 11.04
C GLY A 31 2.48 -6.87 11.72
N GLU A 32 3.46 -6.01 11.39
CA GLU A 32 3.39 -4.61 11.80
C GLU A 32 2.28 -3.86 11.07
N PHE A 33 1.76 -2.83 11.73
CA PHE A 33 0.99 -1.77 11.11
C PHE A 33 1.72 -0.46 11.38
N ILE A 34 2.36 0.07 10.35
CA ILE A 34 3.16 1.29 10.43
C ILE A 34 2.48 2.42 9.65
N ALA A 35 2.46 3.61 10.24
CA ALA A 35 2.07 4.84 9.57
C ALA A 35 3.30 5.69 9.26
N ILE A 36 3.44 6.10 8.02
CA ILE A 36 4.47 7.03 7.54
C ILE A 36 3.84 8.40 7.45
N MET A 37 4.36 9.35 8.21
CA MET A 37 3.86 10.71 8.32
C MET A 37 4.89 11.76 7.93
N GLY A 38 4.43 12.96 7.62
CA GLY A 38 5.27 14.13 7.34
C GLY A 38 4.55 15.13 6.43
N PRO A 39 5.07 16.35 6.27
CA PRO A 39 4.49 17.36 5.39
C PRO A 39 4.54 16.93 3.90
N SER A 40 3.82 17.66 3.05
CA SER A 40 3.95 17.47 1.60
C SER A 40 5.39 17.73 1.17
N GLY A 41 5.90 16.91 0.24
CA GLY A 41 7.29 17.01 -0.23
C GLY A 41 8.35 16.36 0.66
N SER A 42 8.00 15.78 1.82
CA SER A 42 9.00 15.20 2.73
C SER A 42 9.58 13.83 2.30
N GLY A 43 9.24 13.31 1.12
CA GLY A 43 9.78 12.05 0.59
C GLY A 43 8.92 10.80 0.83
N LYS A 44 7.77 10.88 1.52
CA LYS A 44 6.91 9.72 1.86
C LYS A 44 6.45 8.91 0.64
N THR A 45 5.91 9.58 -0.37
CA THR A 45 5.44 8.93 -1.61
C THR A 45 6.62 8.33 -2.38
N THR A 46 7.77 9.02 -2.42
CA THR A 46 9.00 8.48 -3.00
C THR A 46 9.44 7.21 -2.26
N PHE A 47 9.48 7.26 -0.93
CA PHE A 47 9.82 6.10 -0.11
C PHE A 47 8.86 4.93 -0.35
N MET A 48 7.54 5.20 -0.34
CA MET A 48 6.54 4.18 -0.61
C MET A 48 6.66 3.58 -2.02
N ASN A 49 6.96 4.40 -3.04
CA ASN A 49 7.17 3.92 -4.41
C ASN A 49 8.40 3.01 -4.50
N LEU A 50 9.49 3.34 -3.79
CA LEU A 50 10.69 2.50 -3.76
C LEU A 50 10.43 1.16 -3.08
N ILE A 51 9.91 1.16 -1.86
CA ILE A 51 9.62 -0.10 -1.16
C ILE A 51 8.48 -0.89 -1.82
N GLY A 52 7.64 -0.20 -2.62
CA GLY A 52 6.61 -0.76 -3.47
C GLY A 52 7.10 -1.32 -4.81
N CYS A 53 8.39 -1.25 -5.09
CA CYS A 53 8.97 -1.65 -6.38
C CYS A 53 8.34 -0.92 -7.58
N LEU A 54 7.85 0.31 -7.39
CA LEU A 54 7.32 1.19 -8.44
C LEU A 54 8.37 2.15 -8.99
N ASP A 55 9.43 2.39 -8.22
CA ASP A 55 10.58 3.22 -8.58
C ASP A 55 11.87 2.52 -8.17
N ARG A 56 13.02 3.04 -8.62
CA ARG A 56 14.36 2.51 -8.32
C ARG A 56 15.09 3.47 -7.39
N MET A 57 15.92 2.93 -6.51
CA MET A 57 16.84 3.71 -5.70
C MET A 57 18.13 4.00 -6.48
N ASP A 58 18.79 5.11 -6.16
CA ASP A 58 20.09 5.47 -6.70
C ASP A 58 21.24 4.97 -5.82
N GLY A 59 20.95 4.55 -4.59
CA GLY A 59 21.90 3.97 -3.65
C GLY A 59 21.21 3.29 -2.47
N GLY A 60 22.00 2.54 -1.70
CA GLY A 60 21.51 1.76 -0.56
C GLY A 60 21.18 0.32 -0.91
N THR A 61 20.50 -0.38 0.01
CA THR A 61 20.04 -1.77 -0.18
C THR A 61 18.61 -1.94 0.28
N TYR A 62 17.86 -2.82 -0.40
CA TYR A 62 16.49 -3.15 -0.07
C TYR A 62 16.25 -4.67 -0.10
N PHE A 63 15.80 -5.21 1.02
CA PHE A 63 15.39 -6.62 1.18
C PHE A 63 13.89 -6.72 1.44
N LEU A 64 13.19 -7.53 0.67
CA LEU A 64 11.79 -7.89 0.86
C LEU A 64 11.68 -9.40 1.12
N ASN A 65 11.16 -9.79 2.28
CA ASN A 65 11.09 -11.20 2.71
C ASN A 65 12.44 -11.95 2.64
N GLY A 66 13.55 -11.24 2.93
CA GLY A 66 14.90 -11.79 2.85
C GLY A 66 15.50 -11.90 1.44
N GLN A 67 14.74 -11.52 0.41
CA GLN A 67 15.23 -11.42 -0.96
C GLN A 67 15.78 -10.01 -1.21
N ASP A 68 17.01 -9.92 -1.71
CA ASP A 68 17.57 -8.66 -2.20
C ASP A 68 16.86 -8.23 -3.48
N VAL A 69 16.24 -7.05 -3.44
CA VAL A 69 15.52 -6.47 -4.59
C VAL A 69 16.19 -5.21 -5.13
N SER A 70 17.36 -4.84 -4.59
CA SER A 70 18.06 -3.58 -4.86
C SER A 70 18.37 -3.36 -6.34
N ASN A 71 18.79 -4.44 -7.04
CA ASN A 71 19.32 -4.36 -8.40
C ASN A 71 18.54 -5.24 -9.40
N LEU A 72 17.29 -5.57 -9.09
CA LEU A 72 16.45 -6.38 -9.96
C LEU A 72 15.99 -5.60 -11.19
N GLU A 73 15.84 -6.32 -12.31
CA GLU A 73 15.31 -5.75 -13.55
C GLU A 73 13.78 -5.53 -13.46
N ASP A 74 13.23 -4.72 -14.38
CA ASP A 74 11.81 -4.31 -14.37
C ASP A 74 10.84 -5.49 -14.36
N ASN A 75 11.12 -6.55 -15.11
CA ASN A 75 10.29 -7.76 -15.15
C ASN A 75 10.31 -8.49 -13.80
N GLN A 76 11.45 -8.54 -13.14
CA GLN A 76 11.59 -9.16 -11.81
C GLN A 76 10.88 -8.32 -10.74
N LEU A 77 11.05 -6.99 -10.77
CA LEU A 77 10.32 -6.06 -9.89
C LEU A 77 8.81 -6.15 -10.12
N ALA A 78 8.35 -6.26 -11.37
CA ALA A 78 6.92 -6.45 -11.69
C ALA A 78 6.37 -7.77 -11.12
N HIS A 79 7.15 -8.86 -11.18
CA HIS A 79 6.76 -10.14 -10.60
C HIS A 79 6.64 -10.05 -9.07
N ILE A 80 7.65 -9.47 -8.40
CA ILE A 80 7.65 -9.25 -6.94
C ILE A 80 6.47 -8.37 -6.55
N ARG A 81 6.27 -7.26 -7.24
CA ARG A 81 5.15 -6.35 -7.00
C ARG A 81 3.79 -7.05 -7.10
N ASN A 82 3.61 -7.90 -8.10
CA ASN A 82 2.35 -8.65 -8.28
C ASN A 82 2.12 -9.68 -7.16
N LYS A 83 3.18 -10.34 -6.69
CA LYS A 83 3.10 -11.45 -5.75
C LYS A 83 3.14 -11.01 -4.29
N GLU A 84 4.04 -10.07 -3.95
CA GLU A 84 4.38 -9.77 -2.56
C GLU A 84 3.74 -8.46 -2.06
N ILE A 85 3.22 -7.59 -2.97
CA ILE A 85 2.78 -6.25 -2.62
C ILE A 85 1.34 -6.00 -3.07
N GLY A 86 0.48 -5.60 -2.15
CA GLY A 86 -0.87 -5.14 -2.45
C GLY A 86 -0.96 -3.62 -2.31
N PHE A 87 -1.32 -2.91 -3.38
CA PHE A 87 -1.44 -1.45 -3.36
C PHE A 87 -2.87 -0.96 -3.20
N VAL A 88 -3.05 0.03 -2.34
CA VAL A 88 -4.27 0.80 -2.14
C VAL A 88 -3.93 2.29 -2.28
N PHE A 89 -4.49 2.96 -3.28
CA PHE A 89 -4.23 4.37 -3.59
C PHE A 89 -5.40 5.27 -3.18
N GLN A 90 -5.13 6.52 -2.92
CA GLN A 90 -6.13 7.57 -2.65
C GLN A 90 -7.15 7.70 -3.79
N ALA A 91 -6.73 7.61 -5.05
CA ALA A 91 -7.57 7.73 -6.25
C ALA A 91 -8.25 6.41 -6.68
N PHE A 92 -8.23 5.36 -5.82
CA PHE A 92 -8.78 4.02 -6.07
C PHE A 92 -8.14 3.26 -7.23
N ASN A 93 -7.82 3.91 -8.33
CA ASN A 93 -7.20 3.36 -9.55
C ASN A 93 -7.94 2.12 -10.09
N LEU A 94 -9.28 2.17 -10.10
CA LEU A 94 -10.12 1.13 -10.68
C LEU A 94 -10.34 1.38 -12.18
N LEU A 95 -10.36 0.31 -12.97
CA LEU A 95 -10.69 0.39 -14.38
C LEU A 95 -12.21 0.58 -14.55
N PRO A 96 -12.67 1.74 -15.06
CA PRO A 96 -14.09 2.11 -15.02
C PRO A 96 -14.98 1.32 -15.98
N ARG A 97 -14.38 0.67 -17.00
CA ARG A 97 -15.10 -0.07 -18.04
C ARG A 97 -15.39 -1.53 -17.71
N ILE A 98 -14.80 -2.06 -16.66
CA ILE A 98 -14.98 -3.45 -16.21
C ILE A 98 -15.67 -3.49 -14.86
N THR A 99 -16.25 -4.65 -14.50
CA THR A 99 -16.96 -4.81 -13.23
C THR A 99 -16.04 -4.79 -12.02
N VAL A 100 -16.62 -4.65 -10.82
CA VAL A 100 -15.96 -4.78 -9.52
C VAL A 100 -15.21 -6.12 -9.46
N LEU A 101 -15.88 -7.24 -9.78
CA LEU A 101 -15.24 -8.56 -9.81
C LEU A 101 -14.02 -8.59 -10.72
N LYS A 102 -14.13 -8.04 -11.93
CA LYS A 102 -13.03 -8.02 -12.91
C LYS A 102 -11.87 -7.14 -12.46
N ASN A 103 -12.12 -6.04 -11.76
CA ASN A 103 -11.07 -5.21 -11.15
C ASN A 103 -10.26 -5.99 -10.10
N VAL A 104 -10.93 -6.81 -9.28
CA VAL A 104 -10.27 -7.64 -8.27
C VAL A 104 -9.52 -8.83 -8.90
N GLU A 105 -10.00 -9.37 -10.02
CA GLU A 105 -9.32 -10.45 -10.76
C GLU A 105 -7.99 -10.01 -11.40
N LEU A 106 -7.79 -8.71 -11.70
CA LEU A 106 -6.66 -8.21 -12.49
C LEU A 106 -5.27 -8.68 -12.03
N PRO A 107 -4.89 -8.58 -10.74
CA PRO A 107 -3.58 -9.02 -10.30
C PRO A 107 -3.33 -10.50 -10.57
N MET A 108 -4.37 -11.32 -10.47
CA MET A 108 -4.31 -12.75 -10.74
C MET A 108 -4.21 -13.08 -12.25
N VAL A 109 -4.74 -12.20 -13.12
CA VAL A 109 -4.55 -12.32 -14.58
C VAL A 109 -3.08 -12.19 -14.91
N TYR A 110 -2.40 -11.16 -14.36
CA TYR A 110 -0.96 -10.96 -14.52
C TYR A 110 -0.13 -12.08 -13.88
N GLY A 111 -0.64 -12.68 -12.79
CA GLY A 111 -0.03 -13.83 -12.14
C GLY A 111 -0.27 -15.18 -12.84
N GLY A 112 -1.00 -15.21 -13.98
CA GLY A 112 -1.27 -16.45 -14.74
C GLY A 112 -2.26 -17.42 -14.07
N VAL A 113 -3.02 -16.98 -13.06
CA VAL A 113 -3.99 -17.83 -12.35
C VAL A 113 -5.15 -18.22 -13.28
N PRO A 114 -5.61 -19.49 -13.28
CA PRO A 114 -6.70 -19.94 -14.13
C PRO A 114 -8.04 -19.21 -13.88
N PRO A 115 -8.91 -19.01 -14.90
CA PRO A 115 -10.14 -18.21 -14.78
C PRO A 115 -11.09 -18.63 -13.66
N LYS A 116 -11.27 -19.94 -13.44
CA LYS A 116 -12.15 -20.47 -12.38
C LYS A 116 -11.64 -20.08 -11.00
N GLU A 117 -10.37 -20.30 -10.74
CA GLU A 117 -9.71 -19.97 -9.48
C GLU A 117 -9.71 -18.46 -9.23
N ARG A 118 -9.45 -17.62 -10.26
CA ARG A 118 -9.53 -16.16 -10.13
C ARG A 118 -10.87 -15.69 -9.61
N LYS A 119 -11.96 -16.23 -10.18
CA LYS A 119 -13.32 -15.87 -9.78
C LYS A 119 -13.59 -16.23 -8.33
N GLU A 120 -13.23 -17.43 -7.89
CA GLU A 120 -13.41 -17.90 -6.51
C GLU A 120 -12.63 -17.02 -5.52
N ARG A 121 -11.35 -16.78 -5.79
CA ARG A 121 -10.49 -15.93 -4.95
C ARG A 121 -10.96 -14.48 -4.92
N ALA A 122 -11.40 -13.92 -6.05
CA ALA A 122 -11.92 -12.56 -6.12
C ALA A 122 -13.22 -12.39 -5.34
N LEU A 123 -14.14 -13.38 -5.39
CA LEU A 123 -15.37 -13.37 -4.59
C LEU A 123 -15.06 -13.44 -3.10
N SER A 124 -14.13 -14.29 -2.68
CA SER A 124 -13.68 -14.35 -1.27
C SER A 124 -13.05 -13.03 -0.80
N ALA A 125 -12.23 -12.38 -1.64
CA ALA A 125 -11.66 -11.07 -1.30
C ALA A 125 -12.74 -9.97 -1.18
N LEU A 126 -13.76 -9.99 -2.06
CA LEU A 126 -14.90 -9.07 -1.99
C LEU A 126 -15.79 -9.31 -0.76
N GLU A 127 -15.95 -10.55 -0.34
CA GLU A 127 -16.64 -10.91 0.90
C GLU A 127 -15.94 -10.32 2.14
N LYS A 128 -14.61 -10.41 2.21
CA LYS A 128 -13.82 -9.83 3.32
C LYS A 128 -14.04 -8.33 3.51
N VAL A 129 -14.39 -7.62 2.44
CA VAL A 129 -14.64 -6.16 2.45
C VAL A 129 -16.13 -5.80 2.37
N GLY A 130 -17.05 -6.80 2.43
CA GLY A 130 -18.50 -6.61 2.47
C GLY A 130 -19.09 -6.08 1.15
N LEU A 131 -18.68 -6.63 0.00
CA LEU A 131 -19.12 -6.21 -1.34
C LEU A 131 -19.63 -7.36 -2.22
N THR A 132 -20.16 -8.42 -1.62
CA THR A 132 -20.69 -9.58 -2.35
C THR A 132 -21.90 -9.25 -3.24
N ASP A 133 -22.68 -8.26 -2.87
CA ASP A 133 -23.86 -7.76 -3.60
C ASP A 133 -23.49 -6.76 -4.73
N ARG A 134 -22.23 -6.37 -4.86
CA ARG A 134 -21.74 -5.38 -5.83
C ARG A 134 -20.84 -5.97 -6.93
N VAL A 135 -20.65 -7.26 -6.99
CA VAL A 135 -19.68 -7.95 -7.88
C VAL A 135 -19.86 -7.62 -9.36
N ASN A 136 -21.10 -7.41 -9.81
CA ASN A 136 -21.44 -7.11 -11.20
C ASN A 136 -21.51 -5.61 -11.52
N HIS A 137 -21.45 -4.74 -10.50
CA HIS A 137 -21.46 -3.29 -10.71
C HIS A 137 -20.13 -2.82 -11.32
N ARG A 138 -20.16 -1.68 -11.99
CA ARG A 138 -18.97 -0.94 -12.44
C ARG A 138 -18.58 0.13 -11.42
N PRO A 139 -17.33 0.62 -11.43
CA PRO A 139 -16.89 1.65 -10.50
C PRO A 139 -17.72 2.93 -10.46
N ASN A 140 -18.32 3.33 -11.59
CA ASN A 140 -19.21 4.50 -11.66
C ASN A 140 -20.60 4.27 -11.04
N GLU A 141 -20.94 3.06 -10.68
CA GLU A 141 -22.24 2.68 -10.10
C GLU A 141 -22.19 2.51 -8.58
N ILE A 142 -21.03 2.75 -7.96
CA ILE A 142 -20.79 2.54 -6.53
C ILE A 142 -20.18 3.79 -5.86
N SER A 143 -20.38 3.93 -4.54
CA SER A 143 -19.87 5.06 -3.76
C SER A 143 -18.34 5.09 -3.66
N GLY A 144 -17.76 6.23 -3.21
CA GLY A 144 -16.32 6.38 -2.95
C GLY A 144 -15.79 5.35 -1.96
N GLY A 145 -16.46 5.17 -0.83
CA GLY A 145 -16.10 4.15 0.17
C GLY A 145 -16.19 2.71 -0.37
N GLN A 146 -17.17 2.43 -1.24
CA GLN A 146 -17.26 1.13 -1.92
C GLN A 146 -16.11 0.93 -2.92
N LYS A 147 -15.73 1.99 -3.70
CA LYS A 147 -14.56 1.95 -4.59
C LYS A 147 -13.28 1.62 -3.81
N GLN A 148 -13.10 2.25 -2.66
CA GLN A 148 -11.92 1.98 -1.81
C GLN A 148 -11.92 0.55 -1.28
N ARG A 149 -13.08 0.02 -0.88
CA ARG A 149 -13.19 -1.40 -0.48
C ARG A 149 -12.86 -2.35 -1.65
N VAL A 150 -13.24 -2.01 -2.88
CA VAL A 150 -12.82 -2.78 -4.08
C VAL A 150 -11.30 -2.71 -4.27
N ALA A 151 -10.69 -1.52 -4.10
CA ALA A 151 -9.24 -1.38 -4.19
C ALA A 151 -8.51 -2.21 -3.13
N ILE A 152 -9.04 -2.28 -1.90
CA ILE A 152 -8.50 -3.15 -0.85
C ILE A 152 -8.67 -4.63 -1.22
N ALA A 153 -9.85 -5.06 -1.70
CA ALA A 153 -10.05 -6.45 -2.15
C ALA A 153 -9.07 -6.83 -3.25
N ARG A 154 -8.83 -5.95 -4.22
CA ARG A 154 -7.82 -6.13 -5.27
C ARG A 154 -6.41 -6.24 -4.71
N ALA A 155 -6.08 -5.44 -3.70
CA ALA A 155 -4.76 -5.45 -3.07
C ALA A 155 -4.48 -6.78 -2.34
N ILE A 156 -5.49 -7.38 -1.69
CA ILE A 156 -5.31 -8.60 -0.87
C ILE A 156 -5.51 -9.90 -1.63
N VAL A 157 -5.98 -9.88 -2.88
CA VAL A 157 -6.42 -11.09 -3.62
C VAL A 157 -5.31 -12.11 -3.87
N ASN A 158 -4.04 -11.65 -3.98
CA ASN A 158 -2.86 -12.50 -4.13
C ASN A 158 -2.24 -12.93 -2.80
N ASN A 159 -2.86 -12.62 -1.64
CA ASN A 159 -2.29 -12.83 -0.30
C ASN A 159 -0.89 -12.24 -0.17
N PRO A 160 -0.72 -10.93 -0.42
CA PRO A 160 0.58 -10.29 -0.45
C PRO A 160 1.26 -10.32 0.92
N ALA A 161 2.59 -10.23 0.95
CA ALA A 161 3.36 -10.10 2.18
C ALA A 161 3.14 -8.76 2.88
N VAL A 162 2.90 -7.70 2.09
CA VAL A 162 2.64 -6.34 2.61
C VAL A 162 1.52 -5.65 1.84
N ILE A 163 0.68 -4.92 2.57
CA ILE A 163 -0.33 -4.01 2.01
C ILE A 163 0.21 -2.58 2.17
N MET A 164 0.38 -1.89 1.05
CA MET A 164 0.82 -0.50 0.99
C MET A 164 -0.37 0.40 0.69
N ALA A 165 -0.66 1.37 1.55
CA ALA A 165 -1.80 2.25 1.44
C ALA A 165 -1.35 3.71 1.40
N ASP A 166 -1.55 4.38 0.27
CA ASP A 166 -1.23 5.80 0.08
C ASP A 166 -2.48 6.65 0.27
N GLU A 167 -2.54 7.35 1.40
CA GLU A 167 -3.66 8.20 1.81
C GLU A 167 -5.05 7.56 1.57
N PRO A 168 -5.30 6.34 2.10
CA PRO A 168 -6.46 5.53 1.70
C PRO A 168 -7.81 6.12 2.10
N THR A 169 -7.82 7.17 2.92
CA THR A 169 -9.02 7.87 3.41
C THR A 169 -9.17 9.27 2.82
N GLY A 170 -8.17 9.81 2.14
CA GLY A 170 -8.09 11.22 1.75
C GLY A 170 -9.22 11.73 0.82
N ASN A 171 -9.90 10.83 0.10
CA ASN A 171 -11.02 11.17 -0.80
C ASN A 171 -12.38 10.68 -0.25
N LEU A 172 -12.48 10.39 1.05
CA LEU A 172 -13.66 9.79 1.65
C LEU A 172 -14.29 10.68 2.72
N ASP A 173 -15.59 10.54 2.91
CA ASP A 173 -16.28 11.09 4.08
C ASP A 173 -15.85 10.37 5.37
N THR A 174 -16.07 11.00 6.52
CA THR A 174 -15.65 10.50 7.84
C THR A 174 -16.17 9.09 8.13
N LYS A 175 -17.42 8.78 7.77
CA LYS A 175 -18.02 7.46 8.01
C LYS A 175 -17.33 6.40 7.18
N SER A 176 -17.14 6.65 5.89
CA SER A 176 -16.41 5.76 4.98
C SER A 176 -14.96 5.58 5.42
N SER A 177 -14.29 6.64 5.88
CA SER A 177 -12.91 6.58 6.40
C SER A 177 -12.80 5.62 7.58
N ILE A 178 -13.73 5.69 8.54
CA ILE A 178 -13.78 4.77 9.68
C ILE A 178 -13.97 3.31 9.21
N GLU A 179 -14.87 3.07 8.26
CA GLU A 179 -15.09 1.72 7.70
C GLU A 179 -13.82 1.16 7.05
N ILE A 180 -13.10 1.98 6.29
CA ILE A 180 -11.82 1.59 5.66
C ILE A 180 -10.77 1.28 6.72
N MET A 181 -10.66 2.09 7.77
CA MET A 181 -9.68 1.85 8.83
C MET A 181 -9.99 0.58 9.63
N LYS A 182 -11.28 0.25 9.86
CA LYS A 182 -11.68 -1.04 10.44
C LYS A 182 -11.20 -2.22 9.60
N ILE A 183 -11.29 -2.12 8.27
CA ILE A 183 -10.81 -3.19 7.38
C ILE A 183 -9.31 -3.35 7.51
N PHE A 184 -8.51 -2.26 7.48
CA PHE A 184 -7.05 -2.37 7.66
C PHE A 184 -6.67 -2.94 9.03
N GLN A 185 -7.35 -2.51 10.10
CA GLN A 185 -7.12 -3.05 11.44
C GLN A 185 -7.46 -4.53 11.53
N LYS A 186 -8.57 -4.96 10.93
CA LYS A 186 -8.95 -6.38 10.85
C LYS A 186 -7.90 -7.19 10.11
N LEU A 187 -7.49 -6.76 8.91
CA LEU A 187 -6.45 -7.43 8.12
C LEU A 187 -5.12 -7.54 8.90
N ASN A 188 -4.73 -6.47 9.59
CA ASN A 188 -3.52 -6.50 10.41
C ASN A 188 -3.64 -7.43 11.62
N ASN A 189 -4.80 -7.49 12.27
CA ASN A 189 -5.06 -8.43 13.37
C ASN A 189 -5.07 -9.90 12.89
N GLU A 190 -5.38 -10.13 11.61
CA GLU A 190 -5.28 -11.43 10.93
C GLU A 190 -3.83 -11.74 10.49
N GLY A 191 -2.87 -10.86 10.79
CA GLY A 191 -1.43 -11.06 10.54
C GLY A 191 -0.88 -10.35 9.30
N ALA A 192 -1.67 -9.59 8.55
CA ALA A 192 -1.15 -8.81 7.43
C ALA A 192 -0.22 -7.68 7.90
N THR A 193 0.88 -7.47 7.18
CA THR A 193 1.72 -6.29 7.35
C THR A 193 1.11 -5.12 6.60
N VAL A 194 0.98 -3.96 7.24
CA VAL A 194 0.40 -2.75 6.64
C VAL A 194 1.37 -1.59 6.75
N VAL A 195 1.68 -0.98 5.63
CA VAL A 195 2.43 0.28 5.53
C VAL A 195 1.49 1.34 4.96
N MET A 196 1.19 2.35 5.75
CA MET A 196 0.23 3.39 5.38
C MET A 196 0.90 4.76 5.36
N VAL A 197 0.78 5.49 4.27
CA VAL A 197 1.13 6.91 4.21
C VAL A 197 -0.12 7.73 4.54
N THR A 198 0.01 8.67 5.46
CA THR A 198 -1.06 9.60 5.80
C THR A 198 -0.49 10.90 6.38
N HIS A 199 -1.21 12.00 6.19
CA HIS A 199 -0.92 13.26 6.85
C HIS A 199 -1.91 13.52 8.01
N GLU A 200 -2.89 12.64 8.23
CA GLU A 200 -3.90 12.75 9.28
C GLU A 200 -3.43 12.08 10.58
N ASP A 201 -3.24 12.85 11.66
CA ASP A 201 -2.82 12.32 12.96
C ASP A 201 -3.80 11.26 13.50
N THR A 202 -5.10 11.47 13.30
CA THR A 202 -6.14 10.54 13.75
C THR A 202 -6.07 9.17 13.07
N ILE A 203 -5.66 9.15 11.80
CA ILE A 203 -5.45 7.91 11.03
C ILE A 203 -4.14 7.25 11.46
N ALA A 204 -3.07 8.02 11.62
CA ALA A 204 -1.78 7.52 12.06
C ALA A 204 -1.85 6.86 13.45
N GLN A 205 -2.64 7.41 14.39
CA GLN A 205 -2.87 6.83 15.71
C GLN A 205 -3.55 5.47 15.67
N SER A 206 -4.12 5.05 14.55
CA SER A 206 -4.67 3.71 14.36
C SER A 206 -3.63 2.65 14.01
N ALA A 207 -2.41 3.05 13.65
CA ALA A 207 -1.27 2.16 13.43
C ALA A 207 -0.66 1.69 14.77
N LYS A 208 0.28 0.75 14.71
CA LYS A 208 1.08 0.30 15.87
C LYS A 208 2.35 1.11 16.06
N ARG A 209 2.87 1.70 14.98
CA ARG A 209 4.13 2.46 14.94
C ARG A 209 4.00 3.62 13.96
N VAL A 210 4.61 4.73 14.29
CA VAL A 210 4.67 5.92 13.42
C VAL A 210 6.11 6.24 13.10
N VAL A 211 6.37 6.46 11.80
CA VAL A 211 7.65 6.98 11.30
C VAL A 211 7.40 8.35 10.67
N LYS A 212 8.14 9.35 11.14
CA LYS A 212 8.03 10.74 10.66
C LYS A 212 9.13 11.06 9.68
N PHE A 213 8.73 11.56 8.52
CA PHE A 213 9.61 12.04 7.45
C PHE A 213 9.63 13.57 7.41
N LEU A 214 10.82 14.12 7.19
CA LEU A 214 11.05 15.52 6.87
C LEU A 214 12.24 15.62 5.91
N ASP A 215 12.09 16.38 4.82
CA ASP A 215 13.16 16.69 3.86
C ASP A 215 13.97 15.46 3.41
N GLY A 216 13.28 14.34 3.16
CA GLY A 216 13.88 13.10 2.68
C GLY A 216 14.55 12.23 3.76
N GLU A 217 14.39 12.55 5.04
CA GLU A 217 14.98 11.83 6.16
C GLU A 217 13.93 11.38 7.17
N ILE A 218 14.27 10.36 7.97
CA ILE A 218 13.45 9.92 9.12
C ILE A 218 13.88 10.76 10.34
N ILE A 219 12.95 11.56 10.84
CA ILE A 219 13.16 12.43 12.02
C ILE A 219 12.51 11.87 13.30
N GLY A 220 11.73 10.80 13.18
CA GLY A 220 11.06 10.19 14.33
C GLY A 220 10.57 8.79 14.00
N ASP A 221 10.67 7.89 14.96
CA ASP A 221 10.24 6.51 14.87
C ASP A 221 9.83 6.04 16.27
N TYR A 222 8.53 5.77 16.47
CA TYR A 222 8.02 5.42 17.79
C TYR A 222 6.79 4.52 17.75
N VAL A 223 6.66 3.67 18.74
CA VAL A 223 5.51 2.78 18.95
C VAL A 223 4.37 3.54 19.63
N ILE A 224 3.15 3.34 19.14
CA ILE A 224 1.94 3.90 19.76
C ILE A 224 1.51 3.01 20.93
N LYS A 225 1.53 3.56 22.14
CA LYS A 225 1.15 2.83 23.37
C LYS A 225 -0.36 2.59 23.45
N GLU A 226 -1.15 3.59 23.09
CA GLU A 226 -2.62 3.54 23.08
C GLU A 226 -3.14 3.75 21.66
N ARG A 227 -3.30 2.64 20.98
CA ARG A 227 -3.77 2.63 19.58
C ARG A 227 -5.24 3.01 19.50
N LYS A 228 -5.58 3.94 18.60
CA LYS A 228 -6.98 4.22 18.26
C LYS A 228 -7.60 3.02 17.55
N ILE A 229 -8.65 2.46 18.13
CA ILE A 229 -9.45 1.38 17.53
C ILE A 229 -10.73 2.00 16.97
N PHE A 230 -11.07 1.64 15.73
CA PHE A 230 -12.26 2.10 15.04
C PHE A 230 -13.41 1.10 15.15
#